data_6730827346949392fd0b77ff7c025ef9
#
_entry.id   6730827346949392fd0b77ff7c025ef9
#
_cell.length_a   1.000
_cell.length_b   1.000
_cell.length_c   1.000
_cell.angle_alpha   90.00
_cell.angle_beta   90.00
_cell.angle_gamma   90.00
#
_symmetry.space_group_name_H-M   'P 1'
#
loop_
_entity.id
_entity.type
_entity.pdbx_description
1 polymer ?
#
loop_
_entity_poly.entity_id
_entity_poly.type
_entity_poly.pdbx_seq_one_letter_code
_entity_poly.pdbx_strand_id
1 'polypeptide(L)'
;MTWTLPKGTPDIGETIEETALREVAEETGLEVRILQRLSSIEYDFVQSGTRIHKTVHYFLMAQVGGDLSRHDHEFERVRWVPFDEAGGLLSFPTERELVAATVPRVMVLAREGRFAANAMLDGAGVTG
;
A
#
# COMPACT_ATOMS: atom_id res chain seq x y z
N MET A 1 7.51 10.23 11.97
CA MET A 1 7.39 9.65 10.64
C MET A 1 6.03 8.99 10.48
N THR A 2 5.40 9.19 9.34
CA THR A 2 4.10 8.60 9.04
C THR A 2 4.30 7.36 8.17
N TRP A 3 3.84 6.22 8.65
CA TRP A 3 3.88 4.96 7.89
C TRP A 3 2.53 4.70 7.23
N THR A 4 2.55 4.44 5.93
CA THR A 4 1.35 4.17 5.14
C THR A 4 1.57 2.97 4.22
N LEU A 5 0.48 2.44 3.67
CA LEU A 5 0.54 1.51 2.55
C LEU A 5 0.78 2.28 1.25
N PRO A 6 1.49 1.68 0.27
CA PRO A 6 1.66 2.31 -1.04
C PRO A 6 0.30 2.59 -1.67
N LYS A 7 0.12 3.80 -2.18
CA LYS A 7 -1.13 4.23 -2.81
C LYS A 7 -0.91 5.47 -3.67
N GLY A 8 -1.86 5.75 -4.52
CA GLY A 8 -1.84 6.97 -5.31
C GLY A 8 -3.11 7.20 -6.09
N THR A 9 -3.10 8.24 -6.89
CA THR A 9 -4.25 8.69 -7.69
C THR A 9 -4.13 8.21 -9.12
N PRO A 10 -5.21 7.72 -9.75
CA PRO A 10 -5.19 7.32 -11.16
C PRO A 10 -4.79 8.45 -12.09
N ASP A 11 -3.96 8.15 -13.08
CA ASP A 11 -3.74 9.02 -14.22
C ASP A 11 -4.89 8.83 -15.21
N ILE A 12 -5.07 9.80 -16.10
CA ILE A 12 -6.13 9.74 -17.10
C ILE A 12 -5.98 8.48 -17.95
N GLY A 13 -7.06 7.70 -18.02
CA GLY A 13 -7.10 6.46 -18.80
C GLY A 13 -6.58 5.22 -18.09
N GLU A 14 -6.07 5.35 -16.87
CA GLU A 14 -5.64 4.20 -16.09
C GLU A 14 -6.81 3.48 -15.43
N THR A 15 -6.74 2.16 -15.38
CA THR A 15 -7.61 1.36 -14.51
C THR A 15 -7.11 1.44 -13.07
N ILE A 16 -7.94 1.04 -12.10
CA ILE A 16 -7.51 1.01 -10.69
C ILE A 16 -6.35 0.03 -10.47
N GLU A 17 -6.32 -1.07 -11.22
CA GLU A 17 -5.23 -2.07 -11.18
C GLU A 17 -3.92 -1.47 -11.72
N GLU A 18 -3.98 -0.79 -12.86
CA GLU A 18 -2.82 -0.13 -13.45
C GLU A 18 -2.26 0.95 -12.53
N THR A 19 -3.15 1.72 -11.89
CA THR A 19 -2.75 2.72 -10.90
C THR A 19 -2.00 2.07 -9.74
N ALA A 20 -2.54 0.98 -9.20
CA ALA A 20 -1.94 0.30 -8.07
C ALA A 20 -0.54 -0.23 -8.41
N LEU A 21 -0.37 -0.85 -9.58
CA LEU A 21 0.92 -1.37 -10.02
C LEU A 21 1.94 -0.24 -10.24
N ARG A 22 1.52 0.84 -10.87
CA ARG A 22 2.39 2.00 -11.13
C ARG A 22 2.84 2.66 -9.82
N GLU A 23 1.91 2.91 -8.91
CA GLU A 23 2.22 3.58 -7.64
C GLU A 23 3.16 2.74 -6.77
N VAL A 24 2.97 1.43 -6.74
CA VAL A 24 3.91 0.55 -6.01
C VAL A 24 5.30 0.64 -6.63
N ALA A 25 5.41 0.60 -7.95
CA ALA A 25 6.70 0.69 -8.62
C ALA A 25 7.39 2.02 -8.35
N GLU A 26 6.66 3.14 -8.42
CA GLU A 26 7.21 4.47 -8.17
C GLU A 26 7.62 4.65 -6.70
N GLU A 27 6.75 4.29 -5.77
CA GLU A 27 6.97 4.53 -4.35
C GLU A 27 7.99 3.58 -3.73
N THR A 28 8.05 2.34 -4.18
CA THR A 28 8.87 1.30 -3.55
C THR A 28 10.01 0.77 -4.42
N GLY A 29 9.95 0.96 -5.73
CA GLY A 29 10.90 0.36 -6.66
C GLY A 29 10.63 -1.11 -6.97
N LEU A 30 9.56 -1.68 -6.44
CA LEU A 30 9.21 -3.08 -6.65
C LEU A 30 8.33 -3.29 -7.87
N GLU A 31 8.53 -4.43 -8.53
CA GLU A 31 7.62 -4.97 -9.53
C GLU A 31 6.76 -6.02 -8.84
N VAL A 32 5.44 -5.89 -8.97
CA VAL A 32 4.49 -6.75 -8.28
C VAL A 32 3.42 -7.26 -9.23
N ARG A 33 2.76 -8.34 -8.82
CA ARG A 33 1.54 -8.81 -9.47
C ARG A 33 0.39 -8.83 -8.47
N ILE A 34 -0.81 -8.57 -8.94
CA ILE A 34 -2.00 -8.57 -8.11
C ILE A 34 -2.46 -10.01 -7.88
N LEU A 35 -2.68 -10.36 -6.60
CA LEU A 35 -3.22 -11.65 -6.20
C LEU A 35 -4.72 -11.57 -5.94
N GLN A 36 -5.18 -10.48 -5.31
CA GLN A 36 -6.55 -10.33 -4.87
C GLN A 36 -6.89 -8.87 -4.66
N ARG A 37 -8.10 -8.47 -5.03
CA ARG A 37 -8.64 -7.17 -4.70
C ARG A 37 -9.11 -7.18 -3.24
N LEU A 38 -8.73 -6.14 -2.49
CA LEU A 38 -9.15 -5.93 -1.11
C LEU A 38 -10.23 -4.84 -1.05
N SER A 39 -10.59 -4.42 0.15
CA SER A 39 -11.54 -3.33 0.36
C SER A 39 -10.95 -2.00 -0.09
N SER A 40 -11.82 -1.05 -0.41
CA SER A 40 -11.43 0.34 -0.62
C SER A 40 -11.61 1.13 0.67
N ILE A 41 -10.85 2.24 0.77
CA ILE A 41 -10.96 3.20 1.86
C ILE A 41 -11.41 4.52 1.27
N GLU A 42 -12.41 5.16 1.89
CA GLU A 42 -12.91 6.46 1.47
C GLU A 42 -12.61 7.50 2.55
N TYR A 43 -12.23 8.68 2.12
CA TYR A 43 -12.04 9.81 3.03
C TYR A 43 -12.24 11.14 2.32
N ASP A 44 -12.57 12.16 3.13
CA ASP A 44 -12.74 13.53 2.66
C ASP A 44 -11.62 14.40 3.21
N PHE A 45 -11.22 15.38 2.42
CA PHE A 45 -10.28 16.42 2.86
C PHE A 45 -10.60 17.73 2.16
N VAL A 46 -10.06 18.83 2.70
CA VAL A 46 -10.21 20.15 2.11
C VAL A 46 -8.89 20.59 1.50
N GLN A 47 -8.94 21.01 0.24
CA GLN A 47 -7.77 21.52 -0.47
C GLN A 47 -8.19 22.81 -1.20
N SER A 48 -7.48 23.91 -0.92
CA SER A 48 -7.77 25.22 -1.51
C SER A 48 -9.24 25.64 -1.35
N GLY A 49 -9.82 25.39 -0.17
CA GLY A 49 -11.20 25.72 0.13
C GLY A 49 -12.24 24.77 -0.46
N THR A 50 -11.82 23.76 -1.21
CA THR A 50 -12.72 22.77 -1.83
C THR A 50 -12.67 21.45 -1.06
N ARG A 51 -13.86 20.91 -0.74
CA ARG A 51 -13.97 19.59 -0.13
C ARG A 51 -13.80 18.54 -1.21
N ILE A 52 -12.86 17.63 -1.01
CA ILE A 52 -12.54 16.55 -1.95
C ILE A 52 -12.85 15.21 -1.28
N HIS A 53 -13.62 14.37 -1.99
CA HIS A 53 -13.87 12.99 -1.59
C HIS A 53 -12.93 12.08 -2.39
N LYS A 54 -12.20 11.21 -1.70
CA LYS A 54 -11.25 10.31 -2.34
C LYS A 54 -11.49 8.87 -1.95
N THR A 55 -11.46 7.98 -2.94
CA THR A 55 -11.50 6.54 -2.74
C THR A 55 -10.15 5.95 -3.11
N VAL A 56 -9.59 5.15 -2.22
CA VAL A 56 -8.34 4.42 -2.46
C VAL A 56 -8.65 2.94 -2.50
N HIS A 57 -8.27 2.29 -3.61
CA HIS A 57 -8.46 0.86 -3.80
C HIS A 57 -7.18 0.11 -3.45
N TYR A 58 -7.30 -0.92 -2.63
CA TYR A 58 -6.16 -1.73 -2.19
C TYR A 58 -6.20 -3.13 -2.78
N PHE A 59 -5.02 -3.69 -2.98
CA PHE A 59 -4.83 -5.02 -3.55
C PHE A 59 -3.78 -5.78 -2.75
N LEU A 60 -3.98 -7.09 -2.65
CA LEU A 60 -2.94 -7.98 -2.14
C LEU A 60 -2.06 -8.34 -3.32
N MET A 61 -0.75 -8.14 -3.18
CA MET A 61 0.22 -8.28 -4.26
C MET A 61 1.38 -9.13 -3.85
N ALA A 62 2.01 -9.78 -4.83
CA ALA A 62 3.27 -10.51 -4.64
C ALA A 62 4.38 -9.83 -5.42
N GLN A 63 5.57 -9.72 -4.84
CA GLN A 63 6.74 -9.23 -5.53
C GLN A 63 7.19 -10.23 -6.60
N VAL A 64 7.46 -9.72 -7.81
CA VAL A 64 8.00 -10.52 -8.91
C VAL A 64 9.35 -9.99 -9.42
N GLY A 65 9.76 -8.83 -8.95
CA GLY A 65 11.04 -8.22 -9.33
C GLY A 65 11.24 -6.89 -8.66
N GLY A 66 12.21 -6.12 -9.16
CA GLY A 66 12.51 -4.80 -8.65
C GLY A 66 13.42 -4.79 -7.42
N ASP A 67 13.69 -3.59 -6.93
CA ASP A 67 14.61 -3.36 -5.82
C ASP A 67 14.16 -2.14 -5.02
N LEU A 68 14.13 -2.25 -3.70
CA LEU A 68 13.75 -1.15 -2.81
C LEU A 68 14.65 0.08 -2.96
N SER A 69 15.89 -0.08 -3.41
CA SER A 69 16.79 1.06 -3.65
C SER A 69 16.28 2.01 -4.73
N ARG A 70 15.31 1.60 -5.52
CA ARG A 70 14.72 2.41 -6.60
C ARG A 70 13.50 3.23 -6.16
N HIS A 71 13.19 3.25 -4.85
CA HIS A 71 12.04 4.00 -4.35
C HIS A 71 12.16 5.49 -4.65
N ASP A 72 11.01 6.17 -4.75
CA ASP A 72 10.94 7.60 -4.99
C ASP A 72 11.57 8.38 -3.83
N HIS A 73 12.29 9.47 -4.15
CA HIS A 73 12.92 10.34 -3.16
C HIS A 73 11.92 11.09 -2.26
N GLU A 74 10.65 11.13 -2.61
CA GLU A 74 9.60 11.68 -1.74
C GLU A 74 9.43 10.87 -0.46
N PHE A 75 9.85 9.60 -0.46
CA PHE A 75 9.75 8.73 0.69
C PHE A 75 11.13 8.56 1.33
N GLU A 76 11.22 8.89 2.62
CA GLU A 76 12.48 8.74 3.36
C GLU A 76 12.88 7.28 3.51
N ARG A 77 11.87 6.40 3.64
CA ARG A 77 12.09 4.97 3.85
C ARG A 77 10.99 4.14 3.20
N VAL A 78 11.37 2.98 2.73
CA VAL A 78 10.46 1.90 2.37
C VAL A 78 10.99 0.63 3.05
N ARG A 79 10.11 -0.19 3.59
CA ARG A 79 10.56 -1.39 4.30
C ARG A 79 9.53 -2.51 4.26
N TRP A 80 10.02 -3.73 4.32
CA TRP A 80 9.20 -4.91 4.58
C TRP A 80 8.97 -5.04 6.08
N VAL A 81 7.74 -5.36 6.44
CA VAL A 81 7.34 -5.58 7.83
C VAL A 81 6.50 -6.84 7.88
N PRO A 82 6.67 -7.72 8.89
CA PRO A 82 5.78 -8.86 9.04
C PRO A 82 4.33 -8.40 9.06
N PHE A 83 3.46 -9.09 8.34
CA PHE A 83 2.09 -8.63 8.11
C PHE A 83 1.30 -8.46 9.41
N ASP A 84 1.51 -9.34 10.38
CA ASP A 84 0.86 -9.27 11.68
C ASP A 84 1.37 -8.13 12.57
N GLU A 85 2.53 -7.54 12.25
CA GLU A 85 3.09 -6.38 12.96
C GLU A 85 2.77 -5.05 12.28
N ALA A 86 2.38 -5.09 11.00
CA ALA A 86 2.17 -3.88 10.20
C ALA A 86 1.11 -2.96 10.80
N GLY A 87 0.04 -3.52 11.36
CA GLY A 87 -1.02 -2.75 12.00
C GLY A 87 -0.53 -1.86 13.13
N GLY A 88 0.50 -2.29 13.86
CA GLY A 88 1.08 -1.50 14.95
C GLY A 88 1.93 -0.33 14.48
N LEU A 89 2.41 -0.37 13.24
CA LEU A 89 3.26 0.67 12.65
C LEU A 89 2.49 1.67 11.81
N LEU A 90 1.42 1.25 11.16
CA LEU A 90 0.62 2.12 10.31
C LEU A 90 0.00 3.27 11.10
N SER A 91 0.08 4.46 10.55
CA SER A 91 -0.34 5.69 11.22
C SER A 91 -1.84 5.93 11.17
N PHE A 92 -2.55 5.35 10.20
CA PHE A 92 -3.96 5.62 9.97
C PHE A 92 -4.86 4.45 10.37
N PRO A 93 -5.92 4.69 11.18
CA PRO A 93 -6.82 3.62 11.64
C PRO A 93 -7.47 2.81 10.52
N THR A 94 -7.84 3.44 9.42
CA THR A 94 -8.48 2.75 8.29
C THR A 94 -7.54 1.74 7.64
N GLU A 95 -6.26 2.07 7.51
CA GLU A 95 -5.26 1.15 6.98
C GLU A 95 -4.96 0.01 7.97
N ARG A 96 -4.96 0.32 9.28
CA ARG A 96 -4.80 -0.70 10.33
C ARG A 96 -5.91 -1.73 10.28
N GLU A 97 -7.15 -1.27 10.12
CA GLU A 97 -8.32 -2.15 10.02
C GLU A 97 -8.24 -3.03 8.77
N LEU A 98 -7.84 -2.46 7.64
CA LEU A 98 -7.68 -3.19 6.39
C LEU A 98 -6.64 -4.31 6.52
N VAL A 99 -5.48 -3.99 7.09
CA VAL A 99 -4.41 -4.97 7.30
C VAL A 99 -4.86 -6.07 8.26
N ALA A 100 -5.50 -5.70 9.38
CA ALA A 100 -6.00 -6.67 10.34
C ALA A 100 -7.00 -7.64 9.69
N ALA A 101 -7.91 -7.14 8.87
CA ALA A 101 -8.89 -7.95 8.17
C ALA A 101 -8.25 -8.88 7.11
N THR A 102 -7.07 -8.53 6.61
CA THR A 102 -6.37 -9.29 5.57
C THR A 102 -5.44 -10.37 6.14
N VAL A 103 -5.03 -10.25 7.40
CA VAL A 103 -4.09 -11.20 8.04
C VAL A 103 -4.49 -12.67 7.86
N PRO A 104 -5.74 -13.09 8.10
CA PRO A 104 -6.10 -14.50 7.93
C PRO A 104 -5.84 -15.03 6.52
N ARG A 105 -6.11 -14.22 5.50
CA ARG A 105 -5.88 -14.61 4.09
C ARG A 105 -4.38 -14.72 3.80
N VAL A 106 -3.58 -13.78 4.30
CA VAL A 106 -2.13 -13.79 4.13
C VAL A 106 -1.53 -15.04 4.77
N MET A 107 -1.98 -15.41 5.95
CA MET A 107 -1.49 -16.61 6.64
C MET A 107 -1.79 -17.89 5.89
N VAL A 108 -2.97 -17.98 5.26
CA VAL A 108 -3.31 -19.13 4.40
C VAL A 108 -2.36 -19.21 3.20
N LEU A 109 -2.16 -18.09 2.51
CA LEU A 109 -1.26 -18.04 1.35
C LEU A 109 0.19 -18.35 1.72
N ALA A 110 0.65 -17.87 2.86
CA ALA A 110 2.00 -18.16 3.36
C ALA A 110 2.19 -19.63 3.66
N ARG A 111 1.19 -20.28 4.26
CA ARG A 111 1.23 -21.74 4.53
C ARG A 111 1.25 -22.57 3.25
N GLU A 112 0.64 -22.06 2.19
CA GLU A 112 0.65 -22.72 0.88
C GLU A 112 1.96 -22.47 0.12
N GLY A 113 2.90 -21.69 0.68
CA GLY A 113 4.16 -21.35 0.03
C GLY A 113 4.01 -20.35 -1.14
N ARG A 114 2.86 -19.71 -1.26
CA ARG A 114 2.53 -18.81 -2.37
C ARG A 114 2.88 -17.35 -2.10
N PHE A 115 3.21 -17.03 -0.84
CA PHE A 115 3.33 -15.65 -0.40
C PHE A 115 4.16 -15.55 0.87
N ALA A 116 5.09 -14.61 0.94
CA ALA A 116 5.78 -14.29 2.19
C ALA A 116 4.87 -13.39 3.03
N ALA A 117 4.74 -13.66 4.33
CA ALA A 117 3.83 -12.94 5.21
C ALA A 117 4.39 -11.57 5.64
N ASN A 118 4.86 -10.78 4.69
CA ASN A 118 5.41 -9.43 4.92
C ASN A 118 4.61 -8.38 4.16
N ALA A 119 4.39 -7.25 4.80
CA ALA A 119 3.77 -6.08 4.18
C ALA A 119 4.84 -5.04 3.82
N MET A 120 4.66 -4.38 2.67
CA MET A 120 5.49 -3.25 2.28
C MET A 120 4.87 -1.98 2.85
N LEU A 121 5.64 -1.20 3.59
CA LEU A 121 5.22 0.09 4.13
C LEU A 121 6.08 1.21 3.57
N ASP A 122 5.43 2.33 3.29
CA ASP A 122 6.10 3.57 2.91
C ASP A 122 6.25 4.46 4.13
N GLY A 123 7.45 4.94 4.35
CA GLY A 123 7.72 5.94 5.36
C GLY A 123 7.78 7.32 4.72
N ALA A 124 6.69 8.04 4.78
CA ALA A 124 6.68 9.43 4.34
C ALA A 124 7.34 10.31 5.41
N GLY A 125 7.93 11.42 4.97
CA GLY A 125 8.38 12.46 5.87
C GLY A 125 7.23 13.07 6.65
N VAL A 126 7.54 14.10 7.46
CA VAL A 126 6.62 14.68 8.45
C VAL A 126 5.32 15.25 7.87
N THR A 127 5.20 15.34 6.61
CA THR A 127 4.04 15.93 5.95
C THR A 127 2.90 14.96 5.80
N GLY A 128 2.75 14.11 6.67
CA GLY A 128 1.72 13.08 6.63
C GLY A 128 0.51 13.35 5.87
#